data_52f79a9a20420787a75ba78b2966b865
#
_entry.id   52f79a9a20420787a75ba78b2966b865
#
_cell.length_a   1.000
_cell.length_b   1.000
_cell.length_c   1.000
_cell.angle_alpha   90.00
_cell.angle_beta   90.00
_cell.angle_gamma   90.00
#
_symmetry.space_group_name_H-M   'P 1'
#
loop_
_entity.id
_entity.type
_entity.pdbx_description
1 polymer ?
#
loop_
_entity_poly.entity_id
_entity_poly.type
_entity_poly.pdbx_seq_one_letter_code
_entity_poly.pdbx_strand_id
1 'polypeptide(L)' 'MADIMTTRELAGYLKLHEITICKYAANGQIPAIRIGRVWRFDKEAIDDWIIRGQTQTRETHK' A
#
# COMPACT_ATOMS: atom_id res chain seq x y z
N MET A 1 14.56 -11.21 -3.94
CA MET A 1 14.34 -10.95 -2.54
C MET A 1 13.31 -9.87 -2.36
N ALA A 2 12.56 -9.93 -1.30
CA ALA A 2 11.51 -8.95 -1.08
C ALA A 2 12.08 -7.64 -0.56
N ASP A 3 11.57 -6.55 -1.06
CA ASP A 3 11.87 -5.23 -0.52
C ASP A 3 10.73 -4.85 0.42
N ILE A 4 11.04 -4.78 1.68
CA ILE A 4 10.03 -4.46 2.68
C ILE A 4 10.08 -2.98 2.98
N MET A 5 8.93 -2.32 2.88
CA MET A 5 8.83 -0.89 3.11
C MET A 5 8.07 -0.61 4.41
N THR A 6 8.45 0.47 5.06
CA THR A 6 7.70 0.97 6.21
C THR A 6 6.48 1.73 5.69
N THR A 7 5.58 2.06 6.62
CA THR A 7 4.41 2.89 6.28
C THR A 7 4.86 4.23 5.70
N ARG A 8 5.89 4.81 6.29
CA ARG A 8 6.40 6.09 5.84
C ARG A 8 6.97 6.01 4.43
N GLU A 9 7.72 4.94 4.18
CA GLU A 9 8.31 4.75 2.86
C GLU A 9 7.23 4.54 1.80
N LEU A 10 6.22 3.75 2.12
CA LEU A 10 5.13 3.52 1.19
C LEU A 10 4.32 4.79 0.95
N ALA A 11 4.13 5.58 2.00
CA ALA A 11 3.41 6.86 1.86
C ALA A 11 4.12 7.75 0.86
N GLY A 12 5.45 7.83 0.93
CA GLY A 12 6.23 8.59 -0.03
C GLY A 12 6.16 8.00 -1.42
N TYR A 13 6.20 6.69 -1.52
CA TYR A 13 6.16 6.00 -2.80
C TYR A 13 4.84 6.25 -3.53
N LEU A 14 3.73 6.21 -2.79
CA LEU A 14 2.41 6.42 -3.37
C LEU A 14 1.95 7.87 -3.28
N LYS A 15 2.74 8.72 -2.62
CA LYS A 15 2.43 10.14 -2.43
C LYS A 15 1.14 10.33 -1.68
N LEU A 16 0.98 9.55 -0.61
CA LEU A 16 -0.16 9.63 0.28
C LEU A 16 0.33 9.90 1.69
N HIS A 17 -0.57 10.26 2.57
CA HIS A 17 -0.23 10.44 3.97
C HIS A 17 -0.13 9.09 4.67
N GLU A 18 0.71 9.02 5.71
CA GLU A 18 0.87 7.79 6.46
C GLU A 18 -0.44 7.33 7.08
N ILE A 19 -1.25 8.27 7.54
CA ILE A 19 -2.54 7.95 8.13
C ILE A 19 -3.42 7.23 7.12
N THR A 20 -3.41 7.69 5.88
CA THR A 20 -4.18 7.07 4.81
C THR A 20 -3.71 5.65 4.55
N ILE A 21 -2.38 5.45 4.55
CA ILE A 21 -1.82 4.12 4.34
C ILE A 21 -2.26 3.17 5.46
N CYS A 22 -2.16 3.63 6.71
CA CYS A 22 -2.57 2.81 7.85
C CYS A 22 -4.05 2.43 7.77
N LYS A 23 -4.88 3.37 7.37
CA LYS A 23 -6.30 3.13 7.24
C LYS A 23 -6.58 2.06 6.19
N TYR A 24 -5.94 2.17 5.03
CA TYR A 24 -6.13 1.19 3.96
C TYR A 24 -5.60 -0.18 4.36
N ALA A 25 -4.47 -0.21 5.06
CA ALA A 25 -3.90 -1.46 5.52
C ALA A 25 -4.84 -2.15 6.51
N ALA A 26 -5.40 -1.39 7.44
CA ALA A 26 -6.31 -1.93 8.45
C ALA A 26 -7.59 -2.45 7.82
N ASN A 27 -8.02 -1.84 6.73
CA ASN A 27 -9.24 -2.25 6.03
C ASN A 27 -9.00 -3.36 5.00
N GLY A 28 -7.76 -3.77 4.82
CA GLY A 28 -7.43 -4.80 3.85
C GLY A 28 -7.49 -4.33 2.41
N GLN A 29 -7.46 -3.01 2.19
CA GLN A 29 -7.54 -2.46 0.85
C GLN A 29 -6.21 -2.38 0.14
N ILE A 30 -5.12 -2.59 0.86
CA ILE A 30 -3.78 -2.55 0.31
C ILE A 30 -3.01 -3.74 0.86
N PRO A 31 -2.17 -4.40 0.05
CA PRO A 31 -1.39 -5.54 0.54
C PRO A 31 -0.46 -5.09 1.66
N ALA A 32 -0.63 -5.66 2.83
CA ALA A 32 0.13 -5.27 4.01
C ALA A 32 0.44 -6.47 4.88
N ILE A 33 1.54 -6.37 5.62
CA ILE A 33 1.96 -7.40 6.54
C ILE A 33 1.96 -6.77 7.93
N ARG A 34 1.26 -7.39 8.88
CA ARG A 34 1.26 -6.90 10.26
C ARG A 34 2.33 -7.62 11.03
N ILE A 35 3.30 -6.88 11.52
CA ILE A 35 4.37 -7.44 12.32
C ILE A 35 4.33 -6.74 13.67
N GLY A 36 3.85 -7.47 14.68
CA GLY A 36 3.68 -6.88 15.99
C GLY A 36 2.72 -5.71 15.93
N ARG A 37 3.22 -4.52 16.20
CA ARG A 37 2.39 -3.32 16.23
C ARG A 37 2.58 -2.44 15.02
N VAL A 38 3.37 -2.91 14.05
CA VAL A 38 3.67 -2.07 12.89
C VAL A 38 3.23 -2.74 11.61
N TRP A 39 2.97 -1.91 10.62
CA TRP A 39 2.66 -2.39 9.29
C TRP A 39 3.92 -2.38 8.45
N ARG A 40 4.03 -3.39 7.58
CA ARG A 40 5.10 -3.44 6.60
C ARG A 40 4.49 -3.82 5.27
N PHE A 41 5.18 -3.47 4.21
CA PHE A 41 4.64 -3.63 2.87
C PHE A 41 5.71 -4.22 1.96
N ASP A 42 5.34 -5.24 1.21
CA ASP A 42 6.22 -5.85 0.23
C ASP A 42 6.12 -5.06 -1.06
N LYS A 43 7.21 -4.47 -1.50
CA LYS A 43 7.21 -3.62 -2.68
C LYS A 43 6.67 -4.36 -3.90
N GLU A 44 7.04 -5.62 -4.08
CA GLU A 44 6.55 -6.37 -5.22
C GLU A 44 5.04 -6.54 -5.18
N ALA A 45 4.51 -6.81 -3.99
CA ALA A 45 3.06 -6.94 -3.84
C ALA A 45 2.37 -5.62 -4.11
N ILE A 46 2.96 -4.51 -3.68
CA ILE A 46 2.41 -3.19 -3.91
C ILE A 46 2.42 -2.86 -5.41
N ASP A 47 3.53 -3.14 -6.08
CA ASP A 47 3.64 -2.86 -7.50
C ASP A 47 2.63 -3.69 -8.29
N ASP A 48 2.45 -4.95 -7.92
CA ASP A 48 1.49 -5.81 -8.56
C ASP A 48 0.07 -5.31 -8.34
N TRP A 49 -0.21 -4.86 -7.12
CA TRP A 49 -1.51 -4.31 -6.77
C TRP A 49 -1.82 -3.06 -7.63
N ILE A 50 -0.83 -2.21 -7.82
CA ILE A 50 -0.97 -1.01 -8.65
C ILE A 50 -1.24 -1.41 -10.11
N ILE A 51 -0.48 -2.36 -10.61
CA ILE A 51 -0.59 -2.82 -12.00
C ILE A 51 -1.97 -3.42 -12.26
N ARG A 52 -2.53 -4.09 -11.28
CA ARG A 52 -3.83 -4.70 -11.44
C ARG A 52 -4.97 -3.69 -11.48
N GLY A 53 -4.64 -2.41 -11.33
CA GLY A 53 -5.63 -1.37 -11.47
C GLY A 53 -6.59 -1.29 -10.31
N GLN A 54 -6.09 -1.57 -9.14
CA GLN A 54 -6.92 -1.42 -7.97
C GLN A 54 -7.33 0.00 -7.78
N THR A 55 -6.72 0.75 -8.58
CA THR A 55 -7.07 2.08 -8.64
C THR A 55 -8.29 2.30 -9.41
N GLN A 56 -8.75 1.49 -9.96
CA GLN A 56 -9.73 1.68 -10.70
C GLN A 56 -10.78 2.38 -10.50
N THR A 57 -10.59 2.58 -10.15
CA THR A 57 -11.38 3.23 -9.88
C THR A 57 -11.41 4.28 -10.54
N ARG A 58 -10.74 4.40 -11.08
CA ARG A 58 -10.67 5.03 -11.56
C ARG A 58 -11.08 5.45 -12.34
N GLU A 59 -11.27 5.25 -12.20
CA GLU A 59 -11.54 5.39 -12.78
C GLU A 59 -11.96 5.90 -13.36
N THR A 60 -12.03 6.04 -13.27
CA THR A 60 -12.36 6.36 -13.63
C THR A 60 -12.58 7.06 -14.21
N HIS A 61 -12.39 7.26 -14.19
CA HIS A 61 -12.40 7.68 -14.55
C HIS A 61 -12.56 8.21 -15.02
N LYS A 62 -12.40 8.46 -15.10
CA LYS A 62 -12.37 8.65 -15.33
C LYS A 62 -12.46 8.97 -15.59
#